data_58b99bc2d86499dc02bd76199dba678c
#
_entry.id   58b99bc2d86499dc02bd76199dba678c
#
_cell.length_a   1.000
_cell.length_b   1.000
_cell.length_c   1.000
_cell.angle_alpha   90.00
_cell.angle_beta   90.00
_cell.angle_gamma   90.00
#
_symmetry.space_group_name_H-M   'P 1'
#
loop_
_entity.id
_entity.type
_entity.pdbx_description
1 polymer ?
#
loop_
_entity_poly.entity_id
_entity_poly.type
_entity_poly.pdbx_seq_one_letter_code
_entity_poly.pdbx_strand_id
1 'polypeptide(L)'
;MRRWISLGLAIWAMSAVGARAFDLTPKAQAALKRGEAYAEVTPDADGVSGHVRAVIDIDAPMQRVWRTMTDCAAAKAMISTLTGCRVVEGDQARGWDIREHVTRRNLVFPSMRIVFRSDYEPYSLIRFRLVEGDLKVQQGEWRLQALDGGRRTRVFYENRLAVDWPVPKALMREALRRDTPKVLMNLRRVCE
;
A
#
# COMPACT_ATOMS: atom_id res chain seq x y z
N MET A 1 -1.23 56.75 -38.80
CA MET A 1 -1.61 55.33 -38.91
C MET A 1 -0.98 54.57 -37.73
N ARG A 2 -1.78 54.29 -36.68
CA ARG A 2 -1.30 53.60 -35.47
C ARG A 2 -1.81 52.14 -35.53
N ARG A 3 -0.88 51.19 -35.70
CA ARG A 3 -1.21 49.76 -35.67
C ARG A 3 -1.23 49.27 -34.21
N TRP A 4 -2.36 48.80 -33.74
CA TRP A 4 -2.52 48.11 -32.45
C TRP A 4 -2.15 46.64 -32.62
N ILE A 5 -1.15 46.20 -31.87
CA ILE A 5 -0.75 44.78 -31.79
C ILE A 5 -1.48 44.20 -30.56
N SER A 6 -2.46 43.36 -30.81
CA SER A 6 -3.15 42.59 -29.77
C SER A 6 -2.30 41.39 -29.35
N LEU A 7 -1.75 41.42 -28.14
CA LEU A 7 -1.11 40.23 -27.53
C LEU A 7 -2.22 39.32 -27.02
N GLY A 8 -2.39 38.17 -27.68
CA GLY A 8 -3.23 37.09 -27.18
C GLY A 8 -2.51 36.32 -26.08
N LEU A 9 -3.04 36.39 -24.84
CA LEU A 9 -2.61 35.48 -23.75
C LEU A 9 -3.20 34.10 -24.00
N ALA A 10 -2.35 33.15 -24.36
CA ALA A 10 -2.68 31.72 -24.38
C ALA A 10 -2.64 31.18 -22.94
N ILE A 11 -3.83 30.97 -22.34
CA ILE A 11 -3.97 30.30 -21.06
C ILE A 11 -3.78 28.79 -21.31
N TRP A 12 -2.63 28.26 -20.91
CA TRP A 12 -2.42 26.81 -20.87
C TRP A 12 -3.20 26.23 -19.68
N ALA A 13 -4.31 25.58 -19.96
CA ALA A 13 -5.02 24.77 -18.98
C ALA A 13 -4.18 23.53 -18.68
N MET A 14 -3.44 23.53 -17.58
CA MET A 14 -2.84 22.31 -17.02
C MET A 14 -3.98 21.39 -16.57
N SER A 15 -4.30 20.41 -17.38
CA SER A 15 -5.16 19.31 -16.97
C SER A 15 -4.44 18.54 -15.88
N ALA A 16 -4.78 18.80 -14.62
CA ALA A 16 -4.40 17.94 -13.51
C ALA A 16 -5.01 16.57 -13.78
N VAL A 17 -4.17 15.59 -14.14
CA VAL A 17 -4.55 14.18 -14.13
C VAL A 17 -4.81 13.85 -12.66
N GLY A 18 -6.05 13.97 -12.26
CA GLY A 18 -6.50 13.62 -10.92
C GLY A 18 -6.16 12.16 -10.66
N ALA A 19 -5.23 11.91 -9.73
CA ALA A 19 -5.05 10.58 -9.17
C ALA A 19 -6.45 10.09 -8.75
N ARG A 20 -6.88 8.93 -9.28
CA ARG A 20 -8.16 8.32 -8.91
C ARG A 20 -8.20 8.23 -7.39
N ALA A 21 -9.07 9.01 -6.78
CA ALA A 21 -9.29 8.95 -5.35
C ALA A 21 -9.77 7.53 -5.02
N PHE A 22 -9.24 6.97 -3.96
CA PHE A 22 -9.73 5.72 -3.40
C PHE A 22 -11.12 6.02 -2.82
N ASP A 23 -12.18 5.70 -3.55
CA ASP A 23 -13.54 5.90 -3.07
C ASP A 23 -13.81 4.93 -1.92
N LEU A 24 -13.99 5.50 -0.73
CA LEU A 24 -14.33 4.74 0.46
C LEU A 24 -15.75 4.20 0.34
N THR A 25 -15.88 2.88 0.35
CA THR A 25 -17.20 2.25 0.42
C THR A 25 -17.91 2.62 1.74
N PRO A 26 -19.25 2.56 1.82
CA PRO A 26 -19.98 2.79 3.08
C PRO A 26 -19.51 1.87 4.21
N LYS A 27 -19.10 0.63 3.91
CA LYS A 27 -18.54 -0.32 4.88
C LYS A 27 -17.19 0.15 5.42
N ALA A 28 -16.30 0.63 4.52
CA ALA A 28 -15.01 1.20 4.93
C ALA A 28 -15.19 2.43 5.81
N GLN A 29 -16.10 3.34 5.43
CA GLN A 29 -16.41 4.54 6.24
C GLN A 29 -16.94 4.18 7.62
N ALA A 30 -17.84 3.18 7.71
CA ALA A 30 -18.39 2.73 8.99
C ALA A 30 -17.30 2.10 9.88
N ALA A 31 -16.36 1.32 9.31
CA ALA A 31 -15.23 0.76 10.06
C ALA A 31 -14.30 1.86 10.60
N LEU A 32 -13.93 2.83 9.75
CA LEU A 32 -13.09 3.95 10.17
C LEU A 32 -13.72 4.79 11.30
N LYS A 33 -15.04 5.01 11.25
CA LYS A 33 -15.79 5.70 12.34
C LYS A 33 -15.72 4.97 13.67
N ARG A 34 -15.58 3.63 13.66
CA ARG A 34 -15.39 2.82 14.87
C ARG A 34 -13.91 2.70 15.28
N GLY A 35 -12.99 3.35 14.56
CA GLY A 35 -11.56 3.21 14.79
C GLY A 35 -10.99 1.87 14.31
N GLU A 36 -11.64 1.20 13.38
CA GLU A 36 -11.22 -0.11 12.86
C GLU A 36 -10.54 0.03 11.50
N ALA A 37 -9.61 -0.87 11.20
CA ALA A 37 -9.12 -1.06 9.84
C ALA A 37 -10.17 -1.84 9.02
N TYR A 38 -10.28 -1.53 7.74
CA TYR A 38 -11.14 -2.23 6.80
C TYR A 38 -10.33 -2.84 5.67
N ALA A 39 -10.68 -4.04 5.25
CA ALA A 39 -10.15 -4.67 4.04
C ALA A 39 -11.24 -5.41 3.27
N GLU A 40 -11.14 -5.34 1.96
CA GLU A 40 -11.93 -6.13 1.03
C GLU A 40 -11.00 -6.86 0.06
N VAL A 41 -11.41 -8.04 -0.39
CA VAL A 41 -10.67 -8.84 -1.36
C VAL A 41 -11.63 -9.28 -2.44
N THR A 42 -11.36 -8.87 -3.66
CA THR A 42 -12.12 -9.25 -4.85
C THR A 42 -11.29 -10.14 -5.77
N PRO A 43 -11.89 -11.13 -6.45
CA PRO A 43 -11.18 -11.87 -7.48
C PRO A 43 -10.89 -10.94 -8.67
N ASP A 44 -9.74 -11.11 -9.30
CA ASP A 44 -9.46 -10.51 -10.61
C ASP A 44 -10.20 -11.24 -11.72
N ALA A 45 -10.30 -10.59 -12.89
CA ALA A 45 -10.94 -11.14 -14.08
C ALA A 45 -10.29 -12.46 -14.58
N ASP A 46 -9.00 -12.66 -14.29
CA ASP A 46 -8.27 -13.90 -14.60
C ASP A 46 -8.67 -15.08 -13.69
N GLY A 47 -9.44 -14.83 -12.64
CA GLY A 47 -9.88 -15.83 -11.66
C GLY A 47 -8.74 -16.46 -10.84
N VAL A 48 -7.48 -16.06 -11.06
CA VAL A 48 -6.27 -16.58 -10.40
C VAL A 48 -5.76 -15.62 -9.36
N SER A 49 -5.79 -14.33 -9.68
CA SER A 49 -5.34 -13.25 -8.80
C SER A 49 -6.45 -12.77 -7.88
N GLY A 50 -6.07 -12.14 -6.78
CA GLY A 50 -6.96 -11.37 -5.92
C GLY A 50 -6.50 -9.92 -5.83
N HIS A 51 -7.46 -9.01 -5.78
CA HIS A 51 -7.22 -7.60 -5.52
C HIS A 51 -7.64 -7.28 -4.09
N VAL A 52 -6.67 -6.87 -3.28
CA VAL A 52 -6.85 -6.44 -1.90
C VAL A 52 -6.93 -4.92 -1.88
N ARG A 53 -7.95 -4.37 -1.24
CA ARG A 53 -8.06 -2.94 -0.93
C ARG A 53 -8.29 -2.79 0.56
N ALA A 54 -7.51 -1.94 1.21
CA ALA A 54 -7.66 -1.74 2.65
C ALA A 54 -7.38 -0.29 3.04
N VAL A 55 -7.90 0.10 4.22
CA VAL A 55 -7.78 1.45 4.74
C VAL A 55 -7.77 1.47 6.26
N ILE A 56 -7.02 2.42 6.83
CA ILE A 56 -6.97 2.70 8.27
C ILE A 56 -6.68 4.18 8.51
N ASP A 57 -7.20 4.74 9.60
CA ASP A 57 -6.80 6.03 10.16
C ASP A 57 -5.84 5.82 11.34
N ILE A 58 -4.75 6.58 11.40
CA ILE A 58 -3.69 6.47 12.40
C ILE A 58 -3.50 7.84 13.05
N ASP A 59 -3.44 7.88 14.38
CA ASP A 59 -3.24 9.11 15.16
C ASP A 59 -1.73 9.47 15.22
N ALA A 60 -1.16 9.65 14.05
CA ALA A 60 0.24 10.06 13.88
C ALA A 60 0.40 10.86 12.57
N PRO A 61 1.34 11.81 12.51
CA PRO A 61 1.64 12.56 11.30
C PRO A 61 2.27 11.68 10.22
N MET A 62 2.06 12.05 8.94
CA MET A 62 2.51 11.26 7.79
C MET A 62 4.00 10.91 7.83
N GLN A 63 4.84 11.78 8.33
CA GLN A 63 6.29 11.55 8.44
C GLN A 63 6.61 10.39 9.37
N ARG A 64 5.86 10.22 10.46
CA ARG A 64 6.03 9.10 11.39
C ARG A 64 5.55 7.79 10.77
N VAL A 65 4.36 7.80 10.18
CA VAL A 65 3.80 6.64 9.48
C VAL A 65 4.73 6.20 8.35
N TRP A 66 5.20 7.14 7.54
CA TRP A 66 6.15 6.90 6.47
C TRP A 66 7.43 6.20 6.95
N ARG A 67 8.09 6.75 7.96
CA ARG A 67 9.32 6.16 8.51
C ARG A 67 9.08 4.73 9.00
N THR A 68 7.98 4.49 9.68
CA THR A 68 7.60 3.15 10.13
C THR A 68 7.41 2.18 8.96
N MET A 69 6.72 2.59 7.89
CA MET A 69 6.46 1.74 6.72
C MET A 69 7.71 1.45 5.89
N THR A 70 8.68 2.37 5.90
CA THR A 70 9.91 2.22 5.12
C THR A 70 11.06 1.58 5.91
N ASP A 71 10.87 1.30 7.20
CA ASP A 71 11.86 0.65 8.05
C ASP A 71 11.67 -0.88 8.12
N CYS A 72 12.72 -1.63 7.76
CA CYS A 72 12.75 -3.09 7.87
C CYS A 72 12.62 -3.61 9.31
N ALA A 73 13.11 -2.86 10.29
CA ALA A 73 12.97 -3.26 11.69
C ALA A 73 11.50 -3.19 12.12
N ALA A 74 10.81 -2.11 11.75
CA ALA A 74 9.38 -1.94 12.01
C ALA A 74 8.51 -2.95 11.24
N ALA A 75 8.91 -3.38 10.04
CA ALA A 75 8.16 -4.34 9.23
C ALA A 75 7.86 -5.66 9.99
N LYS A 76 8.80 -6.13 10.83
CA LYS A 76 8.59 -7.33 11.67
C LYS A 76 7.54 -7.14 12.76
N ALA A 77 7.40 -5.92 13.27
CA ALA A 77 6.35 -5.61 14.25
C ALA A 77 4.96 -5.49 13.60
N MET A 78 4.91 -5.10 12.32
CA MET A 78 3.67 -4.98 11.55
C MET A 78 3.17 -6.34 11.06
N ILE A 79 4.06 -7.17 10.52
CA ILE A 79 3.73 -8.45 9.87
C ILE A 79 4.19 -9.58 10.78
N SER A 80 3.28 -10.16 11.54
CA SER A 80 3.58 -11.15 12.59
C SER A 80 4.24 -12.45 12.07
N THR A 81 4.10 -12.75 10.79
CA THR A 81 4.74 -13.89 10.14
C THR A 81 6.13 -13.57 9.57
N LEU A 82 6.53 -12.30 9.53
CA LEU A 82 7.80 -11.88 8.95
C LEU A 82 8.96 -12.25 9.87
N THR A 83 9.88 -13.06 9.38
CA THR A 83 11.10 -13.48 10.10
C THR A 83 12.34 -12.74 9.61
N GLY A 84 12.36 -12.32 8.36
CA GLY A 84 13.44 -11.58 7.73
C GLY A 84 12.93 -10.39 6.91
N CYS A 85 13.61 -9.25 7.05
CA CYS A 85 13.50 -8.10 6.15
C CYS A 85 14.90 -7.53 5.96
N ARG A 86 15.30 -7.31 4.72
CA ARG A 86 16.54 -6.61 4.38
C ARG A 86 16.40 -5.83 3.09
N VAL A 87 17.06 -4.71 3.00
CA VAL A 87 17.25 -3.98 1.74
C VAL A 87 18.39 -4.69 0.99
N VAL A 88 18.10 -5.15 -0.22
CA VAL A 88 19.06 -5.86 -1.08
C VAL A 88 19.85 -4.85 -1.92
N GLU A 89 19.14 -3.85 -2.42
CA GLU A 89 19.67 -2.79 -3.27
C GLU A 89 18.80 -1.54 -3.10
N GLY A 90 19.34 -0.35 -3.34
CA GLY A 90 18.52 0.86 -3.29
C GLY A 90 19.31 2.12 -3.62
N ASP A 91 18.58 3.13 -4.06
CA ASP A 91 19.06 4.49 -4.26
C ASP A 91 18.05 5.46 -3.63
N GLN A 92 18.34 5.88 -2.41
CA GLN A 92 17.46 6.80 -1.67
C GLN A 92 17.31 8.16 -2.36
N ALA A 93 18.36 8.64 -3.05
CA ALA A 93 18.31 9.91 -3.77
C ALA A 93 17.35 9.84 -4.97
N ARG A 94 17.23 8.66 -5.57
CA ARG A 94 16.29 8.38 -6.66
C ARG A 94 14.95 7.84 -6.17
N GLY A 95 14.78 7.68 -4.87
CA GLY A 95 13.51 7.31 -4.26
C GLY A 95 13.08 5.86 -4.55
N TRP A 96 13.99 4.89 -4.48
CA TRP A 96 13.64 3.48 -4.64
C TRP A 96 14.53 2.55 -3.83
N ASP A 97 14.01 1.36 -3.54
CA ASP A 97 14.80 0.21 -3.07
C ASP A 97 14.23 -1.13 -3.55
N ILE A 98 15.03 -2.17 -3.41
CA ILE A 98 14.64 -3.57 -3.55
C ILE A 98 14.79 -4.23 -2.18
N ARG A 99 13.70 -4.85 -1.71
CA ARG A 99 13.64 -5.50 -0.40
C ARG A 99 13.35 -6.96 -0.52
N GLU A 100 13.96 -7.73 0.38
CA GLU A 100 13.62 -9.11 0.60
C GLU A 100 12.83 -9.25 1.90
N HIS A 101 11.69 -9.91 1.81
CA HIS A 101 10.90 -10.38 2.95
C HIS A 101 10.92 -11.90 3.01
N VAL A 102 11.17 -12.44 4.19
CA VAL A 102 11.04 -13.87 4.47
C VAL A 102 9.98 -14.06 5.54
N THR A 103 8.99 -14.89 5.25
CA THR A 103 7.91 -15.18 6.21
C THR A 103 7.98 -16.63 6.67
N ARG A 104 7.59 -16.90 7.90
CA ARG A 104 7.37 -18.25 8.39
C ARG A 104 6.03 -18.81 7.89
N ARG A 105 5.95 -20.12 7.85
CA ARG A 105 4.69 -20.85 7.60
C ARG A 105 3.62 -20.46 8.63
N ASN A 106 2.39 -20.33 8.18
CA ASN A 106 1.20 -20.28 9.02
C ASN A 106 0.17 -21.32 8.57
N LEU A 107 -1.06 -21.25 9.07
CA LEU A 107 -2.10 -22.25 8.79
C LEU A 107 -2.48 -22.33 7.30
N VAL A 108 -2.43 -21.20 6.59
CA VAL A 108 -2.89 -21.08 5.18
C VAL A 108 -1.72 -20.91 4.21
N PHE A 109 -0.69 -20.15 4.61
CA PHE A 109 0.44 -19.82 3.76
C PHE A 109 1.70 -20.62 4.15
N PRO A 110 2.45 -21.19 3.19
CA PRO A 110 3.77 -21.73 3.44
C PRO A 110 4.74 -20.64 3.91
N SER A 111 5.96 -21.00 4.28
CA SER A 111 7.01 -19.99 4.38
C SER A 111 7.33 -19.48 2.97
N MET A 112 7.57 -18.17 2.86
CA MET A 112 7.78 -17.51 1.58
C MET A 112 8.98 -16.60 1.64
N ARG A 113 9.69 -16.55 0.53
CA ARG A 113 10.66 -15.51 0.21
C ARG A 113 10.09 -14.63 -0.91
N ILE A 114 10.05 -13.33 -0.69
CA ILE A 114 9.51 -12.36 -1.64
C ILE A 114 10.53 -11.24 -1.77
N VAL A 115 10.96 -10.97 -3.00
CA VAL A 115 11.80 -9.82 -3.33
C VAL A 115 10.96 -8.87 -4.18
N PHE A 116 10.86 -7.65 -3.75
CA PHE A 116 10.05 -6.63 -4.42
C PHE A 116 10.78 -5.30 -4.46
N ARG A 117 10.56 -4.56 -5.54
CA ARG A 117 11.00 -3.19 -5.70
C ARG A 117 9.93 -2.25 -5.16
N SER A 118 10.35 -1.25 -4.41
CA SER A 118 9.53 -0.11 -4.00
C SER A 118 10.03 1.17 -4.65
N ASP A 119 9.13 1.95 -5.21
CA ASP A 119 9.37 3.29 -5.73
C ASP A 119 8.61 4.29 -4.83
N TYR A 120 9.29 5.34 -4.39
CA TYR A 120 8.85 6.24 -3.33
C TYR A 120 8.57 7.65 -3.82
N GLU A 121 7.37 8.16 -3.52
CA GLU A 121 7.08 9.60 -3.48
C GLU A 121 6.99 9.99 -2.01
N PRO A 122 8.01 10.67 -1.43
CA PRO A 122 8.12 10.86 0.00
C PRO A 122 6.86 11.37 0.67
N TYR A 123 6.50 10.70 1.77
CA TYR A 123 5.35 10.94 2.64
C TYR A 123 3.97 10.76 2.00
N SER A 124 3.87 10.43 0.69
CA SER A 124 2.59 10.33 -0.01
C SER A 124 2.30 8.96 -0.60
N LEU A 125 3.28 8.32 -1.25
CA LEU A 125 3.02 7.14 -2.06
C LEU A 125 4.22 6.18 -2.09
N ILE A 126 3.96 4.89 -1.90
CA ILE A 126 4.90 3.81 -2.12
C ILE A 126 4.27 2.88 -3.15
N ARG A 127 4.84 2.77 -4.34
CA ARG A 127 4.47 1.73 -5.30
C ARG A 127 5.41 0.56 -5.16
N PHE A 128 4.88 -0.65 -5.19
CA PHE A 128 5.70 -1.85 -5.10
C PHE A 128 5.32 -2.87 -6.17
N ARG A 129 6.32 -3.64 -6.60
CA ARG A 129 6.13 -4.74 -7.55
C ARG A 129 7.11 -5.86 -7.28
N LEU A 130 6.65 -7.07 -7.52
CA LEU A 130 7.47 -8.29 -7.40
C LEU A 130 8.67 -8.21 -8.36
N VAL A 131 9.83 -8.61 -7.87
CA VAL A 131 11.05 -8.84 -8.65
C VAL A 131 11.28 -10.33 -8.81
N GLU A 132 11.23 -11.08 -7.69
CA GLU A 132 11.35 -12.54 -7.67
C GLU A 132 10.77 -13.12 -6.38
N GLY A 133 10.59 -14.44 -6.33
CA GLY A 133 10.19 -15.16 -5.13
C GLY A 133 8.99 -16.08 -5.34
N ASP A 134 8.34 -16.46 -4.24
CA ASP A 134 7.32 -17.52 -4.21
C ASP A 134 5.92 -17.08 -4.65
N LEU A 135 5.77 -15.84 -5.07
CA LEU A 135 4.53 -15.32 -5.63
C LEU A 135 4.60 -15.29 -7.17
N LYS A 136 3.46 -15.43 -7.84
CA LYS A 136 3.35 -15.19 -9.29
C LYS A 136 3.19 -13.71 -9.62
N VAL A 137 2.42 -13.01 -8.82
CA VAL A 137 2.17 -11.58 -8.97
C VAL A 137 2.14 -10.96 -7.59
N GLN A 138 2.79 -9.85 -7.44
CA GLN A 138 2.58 -8.89 -6.37
C GLN A 138 2.88 -7.51 -6.92
N GLN A 139 1.87 -6.66 -6.96
CA GLN A 139 2.02 -5.25 -7.32
C GLN A 139 0.93 -4.43 -6.69
N GLY A 140 1.27 -3.24 -6.25
CA GLY A 140 0.30 -2.38 -5.59
C GLY A 140 0.92 -1.10 -5.09
N GLU A 141 0.18 -0.47 -4.20
CA GLU A 141 0.60 0.79 -3.62
C GLU A 141 0.09 0.99 -2.20
N TRP A 142 0.83 1.81 -1.48
CA TRP A 142 0.42 2.45 -0.24
C TRP A 142 0.30 3.93 -0.49
N ARG A 143 -0.81 4.52 -0.12
CA ARG A 143 -1.07 5.95 -0.26
C ARG A 143 -1.38 6.54 1.11
N LEU A 144 -0.74 7.67 1.42
CA LEU A 144 -0.93 8.38 2.68
C LEU A 144 -1.65 9.69 2.41
N GLN A 145 -2.62 10.01 3.25
CA GLN A 145 -3.39 11.24 3.20
C GLN A 145 -3.40 11.88 4.59
N ALA A 146 -3.05 13.17 4.65
CA ALA A 146 -3.16 13.94 5.89
C ALA A 146 -4.62 14.16 6.27
N LEU A 147 -4.91 13.99 7.56
CA LEU A 147 -6.18 14.33 8.18
C LEU A 147 -5.94 15.34 9.31
N ASP A 148 -6.98 16.08 9.68
CA ASP A 148 -7.01 16.96 10.86
C ASP A 148 -5.81 17.95 10.92
N GLY A 149 -5.50 18.57 9.78
CA GLY A 149 -4.38 19.51 9.67
C GLY A 149 -3.00 18.83 9.78
N GLY A 150 -2.89 17.55 9.42
CA GLY A 150 -1.64 16.79 9.42
C GLY A 150 -1.31 16.06 10.72
N ARG A 151 -2.18 16.15 11.74
CA ARG A 151 -1.99 15.43 13.02
C ARG A 151 -2.25 13.93 12.88
N ARG A 152 -3.12 13.54 11.97
CA ARG A 152 -3.50 12.15 11.69
C ARG A 152 -3.21 11.80 10.23
N THR A 153 -3.11 10.50 9.97
CA THR A 153 -2.85 9.97 8.62
C THR A 153 -3.85 8.89 8.29
N ARG A 154 -4.49 9.01 7.12
CA ARG A 154 -5.20 7.89 6.49
C ARG A 154 -4.24 7.14 5.59
N VAL A 155 -4.17 5.84 5.77
CA VAL A 155 -3.36 4.94 4.95
C VAL A 155 -4.28 4.08 4.11
N PHE A 156 -4.13 4.14 2.79
CA PHE A 156 -4.75 3.26 1.83
C PHE A 156 -3.75 2.21 1.35
N TYR A 157 -4.22 1.02 1.15
CA TYR A 157 -3.46 -0.10 0.63
C TYR A 157 -4.20 -0.76 -0.52
N GLU A 158 -3.52 -0.92 -1.64
CA GLU A 158 -3.98 -1.71 -2.77
C GLU A 158 -2.90 -2.71 -3.15
N ASN A 159 -3.29 -3.97 -3.38
CA ASN A 159 -2.36 -5.01 -3.79
C ASN A 159 -3.06 -6.03 -4.68
N ARG A 160 -2.51 -6.26 -5.86
CA ARG A 160 -2.85 -7.38 -6.72
C ARG A 160 -1.90 -8.53 -6.42
N LEU A 161 -2.46 -9.67 -6.03
CA LEU A 161 -1.70 -10.84 -5.59
C LEU A 161 -2.14 -12.08 -6.34
N ALA A 162 -1.17 -12.85 -6.84
CA ALA A 162 -1.40 -14.19 -7.39
C ALA A 162 -0.37 -15.19 -6.85
N VAL A 163 -0.83 -16.40 -6.59
CA VAL A 163 0.00 -17.53 -6.15
C VAL A 163 -0.33 -18.77 -6.97
N ASP A 164 0.60 -19.70 -7.01
CA ASP A 164 0.45 -21.01 -7.67
C ASP A 164 0.52 -22.15 -6.64
N TRP A 165 -0.33 -22.06 -5.64
CA TRP A 165 -0.38 -23.08 -4.59
C TRP A 165 -1.64 -23.92 -4.70
N PRO A 166 -1.61 -25.19 -4.30
CA PRO A 166 -2.77 -26.05 -4.26
C PRO A 166 -3.70 -25.73 -3.08
N VAL A 167 -4.02 -24.44 -2.91
CA VAL A 167 -4.92 -23.94 -1.87
C VAL A 167 -6.18 -23.39 -2.53
N PRO A 168 -7.38 -23.74 -2.04
CA PRO A 168 -8.63 -23.19 -2.56
C PRO A 168 -8.60 -21.65 -2.53
N LYS A 169 -8.85 -21.01 -3.67
CA LYS A 169 -8.81 -19.55 -3.83
C LYS A 169 -9.73 -18.82 -2.85
N ALA A 170 -10.87 -19.43 -2.52
CA ALA A 170 -11.79 -18.86 -1.52
C ALA A 170 -11.18 -18.79 -0.13
N LEU A 171 -10.44 -19.82 0.28
CA LEU A 171 -9.74 -19.85 1.57
C LEU A 171 -8.63 -18.81 1.62
N MET A 172 -7.88 -18.66 0.53
CA MET A 172 -6.84 -17.64 0.43
C MET A 172 -7.43 -16.22 0.53
N ARG A 173 -8.51 -15.93 -0.20
CA ARG A 173 -9.19 -14.63 -0.12
C ARG A 173 -9.71 -14.33 1.28
N GLU A 174 -10.27 -15.32 1.95
CA GLU A 174 -10.75 -15.18 3.32
C GLU A 174 -9.60 -14.91 4.29
N ALA A 175 -8.48 -15.60 4.15
CA ALA A 175 -7.28 -15.34 4.94
C ALA A 175 -6.76 -13.91 4.73
N LEU A 176 -6.67 -13.43 3.49
CA LEU A 176 -6.25 -12.06 3.18
C LEU A 176 -7.22 -11.02 3.79
N ARG A 177 -8.55 -11.26 3.68
CA ARG A 177 -9.56 -10.37 4.25
C ARG A 177 -9.45 -10.26 5.77
N ARG A 178 -9.15 -11.37 6.45
CA ARG A 178 -8.99 -11.43 7.90
C ARG A 178 -7.65 -10.88 8.37
N ASP A 179 -6.57 -11.13 7.65
CA ASP A 179 -5.22 -10.85 8.13
C ASP A 179 -4.71 -9.45 7.70
N THR A 180 -5.18 -8.89 6.59
CA THR A 180 -4.81 -7.53 6.15
C THR A 180 -5.18 -6.46 7.20
N PRO A 181 -6.39 -6.44 7.79
CA PRO A 181 -6.71 -5.48 8.86
C PRO A 181 -5.78 -5.59 10.07
N LYS A 182 -5.32 -6.81 10.41
CA LYS A 182 -4.37 -7.00 11.54
C LYS A 182 -3.02 -6.34 11.27
N VAL A 183 -2.52 -6.44 10.03
CA VAL A 183 -1.28 -5.75 9.63
C VAL A 183 -1.43 -4.23 9.77
N LEU A 184 -2.56 -3.68 9.33
CA LEU A 184 -2.85 -2.26 9.46
C LEU A 184 -3.00 -1.82 10.93
N MET A 185 -3.67 -2.61 11.77
CA MET A 185 -3.78 -2.34 13.22
C MET A 185 -2.41 -2.43 13.91
N ASN A 186 -1.54 -3.34 13.48
CA ASN A 186 -0.17 -3.40 13.98
C ASN A 186 0.65 -2.18 13.53
N LEU A 187 0.50 -1.73 12.27
CA LEU A 187 1.10 -0.48 11.80
C LEU A 187 0.69 0.70 12.69
N ARG A 188 -0.61 0.84 12.98
CA ARG A 188 -1.12 1.86 13.90
C ARG A 188 -0.40 1.78 15.25
N ARG A 189 -0.39 0.62 15.89
CA ARG A 189 0.23 0.41 17.21
C ARG A 189 1.72 0.79 17.25
N VAL A 190 2.43 0.60 16.15
CA VAL A 190 3.86 0.99 16.06
C VAL A 190 4.03 2.49 15.84
N CYS A 191 3.04 3.14 15.21
CA CYS A 191 3.06 4.58 14.93
C CYS A 191 2.57 5.43 16.11
N GLU A 192 1.61 4.97 16.89
CA GLU A 192 1.07 5.64 18.07
C GLU A 192 1.90 5.35 19.32
#